data_5e18ce3b5bb0d25b8ea934d01587a694
#
_entry.id   5e18ce3b5bb0d25b8ea934d01587a694
#
_cell.length_a   1.000
_cell.length_b   1.000
_cell.length_c   1.000
_cell.angle_alpha   90.00
_cell.angle_beta   90.00
_cell.angle_gamma   90.00
#
_symmetry.space_group_name_H-M   'P 1'
#
loop_
_entity.id
_entity.type
_entity.pdbx_description
1 polymer ?
#
loop_
_entity_poly.entity_id
_entity_poly.type
_entity_poly.pdbx_seq_one_letter_code
_entity_poly.pdbx_strand_id
1 'polypeptide(L)'
;IAHQAYPLSLDDLPGIHDDPLRSVRDENAKAEPKKDAREKDAAKKDEKPKARGVRIVSDAEDGGGGGIVWSRDGSHVALQFRAIDNKDRWIATVDFGRHVLVPQHRLTDPAWINWNFNEMGWENDNRTLWYVSEESGFAHLYTKPADAKAQALTSGHFEVSRPELSHDGRWFYVRANAEAPWSYDVYRVPVAGGKLERITQFKGMEQFALSRDDRNLLVQHSSSYVPSQIAIVPADGGSAHELTDTRTGDYKAMQWVAPEFVQVPSTHFKGTIAAKFYKPADYDASVPHPAVLFVHGAGYTQNVHQQFPYYFREQMFHNRLLQKGYVVLDMDYRASEGYGRDWRDAIYRQMGHPELEDLLDGKKWLVDQHGVDAKKIGIYGGSYGGFMTLMALFRAPGEFAAGAALRPVTDWTQYNHEYTSNILNDPQIDPIAYQRSSPIEFAAGLKDALLICHGVIDDNVLFEDSMRLYQRLIELHKDNFTLSPYPLDRHGFVNADSWLDEYKRIDRLFDANLK
;
A
#
# COMPACT_ATOMS: atom_id res chain seq x y z
N ILE A 1 -29.88 -36.22 -18.23
CA ILE A 1 -30.23 -35.06 -17.38
C ILE A 1 -30.08 -33.83 -18.26
N ALA A 2 -31.16 -33.09 -18.51
CA ALA A 2 -31.08 -31.84 -19.22
C ALA A 2 -30.42 -30.81 -18.28
N HIS A 3 -29.22 -30.30 -18.62
CA HIS A 3 -28.57 -29.23 -17.92
C HIS A 3 -29.20 -27.90 -18.37
N GLN A 4 -29.86 -27.21 -17.45
CA GLN A 4 -30.44 -25.92 -17.71
C GLN A 4 -29.61 -24.86 -16.97
N ALA A 5 -29.13 -23.84 -17.69
CA ALA A 5 -28.43 -22.68 -17.13
C ALA A 5 -29.43 -21.54 -16.88
N TYR A 6 -29.32 -20.93 -15.73
CA TYR A 6 -30.12 -19.76 -15.36
C TYR A 6 -29.17 -18.56 -15.16
N PRO A 7 -29.30 -17.47 -15.92
CA PRO A 7 -28.55 -16.26 -15.67
C PRO A 7 -29.05 -15.60 -14.38
N LEU A 8 -28.11 -15.07 -13.58
CA LEU A 8 -28.41 -14.25 -12.42
C LEU A 8 -28.34 -12.77 -12.81
N SER A 9 -29.37 -11.98 -12.44
CA SER A 9 -29.37 -10.56 -12.69
C SER A 9 -28.48 -9.82 -11.70
N LEU A 10 -27.70 -8.84 -12.17
CA LEU A 10 -26.96 -7.91 -11.32
C LEU A 10 -27.86 -6.79 -10.77
N ASP A 11 -29.09 -6.63 -11.29
CA ASP A 11 -30.04 -5.61 -10.83
C ASP A 11 -30.43 -5.78 -9.36
N ASP A 12 -30.24 -6.98 -8.81
CA ASP A 12 -30.47 -7.27 -7.40
C ASP A 12 -29.40 -6.63 -6.47
N LEU A 13 -28.26 -6.18 -7.03
CA LEU A 13 -27.19 -5.55 -6.24
C LEU A 13 -27.52 -4.08 -5.94
N PRO A 14 -27.56 -3.66 -4.67
CA PRO A 14 -27.91 -2.29 -4.31
C PRO A 14 -26.90 -1.28 -4.86
N GLY A 15 -27.39 -0.24 -5.53
CA GLY A 15 -26.57 0.82 -6.13
C GLY A 15 -25.83 0.43 -7.40
N ILE A 16 -26.17 -0.69 -8.04
CA ILE A 16 -25.57 -1.10 -9.32
C ILE A 16 -25.80 -0.09 -10.45
N HIS A 17 -26.84 0.73 -10.36
CA HIS A 17 -27.16 1.80 -11.29
C HIS A 17 -26.75 3.20 -10.81
N ASP A 18 -26.05 3.31 -9.67
CA ASP A 18 -25.53 4.58 -9.18
C ASP A 18 -24.43 5.10 -10.10
N ASP A 19 -24.22 6.41 -10.10
CA ASP A 19 -23.14 7.08 -10.80
C ASP A 19 -22.18 7.76 -9.80
N PRO A 20 -21.23 7.02 -9.22
CA PRO A 20 -20.35 7.54 -8.20
C PRO A 20 -19.36 8.60 -8.69
N LEU A 21 -19.11 8.68 -10.01
CA LEU A 21 -18.18 9.63 -10.62
C LEU A 21 -18.87 10.88 -11.19
N ARG A 22 -20.16 11.08 -10.95
CA ARG A 22 -20.91 12.24 -11.45
C ARG A 22 -20.31 13.56 -11.00
N SER A 23 -20.02 13.70 -9.72
CA SER A 23 -19.42 14.93 -9.16
C SER A 23 -18.04 15.22 -9.76
N VAL A 24 -17.24 14.18 -10.01
CA VAL A 24 -15.92 14.30 -10.65
C VAL A 24 -16.06 14.83 -12.08
N ARG A 25 -16.99 14.26 -12.88
CA ARG A 25 -17.25 14.76 -14.25
C ARG A 25 -17.76 16.20 -14.25
N ASP A 26 -18.66 16.55 -13.32
CA ASP A 26 -19.20 17.90 -13.19
C ASP A 26 -18.11 18.92 -12.82
N GLU A 27 -17.13 18.54 -11.98
CA GLU A 27 -15.97 19.36 -11.64
C GLU A 27 -15.06 19.60 -12.84
N ASN A 28 -14.66 18.52 -13.53
CA ASN A 28 -13.79 18.59 -14.70
C ASN A 28 -14.43 19.40 -15.84
N ALA A 29 -15.74 19.24 -16.07
CA ALA A 29 -16.46 20.00 -17.08
C ALA A 29 -16.52 21.52 -16.80
N LYS A 30 -16.43 21.93 -15.53
CA LYS A 30 -16.36 23.36 -15.15
C LYS A 30 -14.97 23.94 -15.36
N ALA A 31 -13.92 23.12 -15.27
CA ALA A 31 -12.52 23.54 -15.43
C ALA A 31 -12.11 23.66 -16.92
N GLU A 32 -12.80 22.98 -17.84
CA GLU A 32 -12.55 23.15 -19.27
C GLU A 32 -12.93 24.56 -19.74
N PRO A 33 -12.07 25.24 -20.54
CA PRO A 33 -12.46 26.47 -21.20
C PRO A 33 -13.65 26.19 -22.12
N LYS A 34 -14.71 27.00 -22.03
CA LYS A 34 -15.96 26.85 -22.82
C LYS A 34 -15.63 26.73 -24.30
N LYS A 35 -15.58 25.52 -24.83
CA LYS A 35 -15.63 25.25 -26.26
C LYS A 35 -17.00 25.65 -26.77
N ASP A 36 -17.07 26.26 -27.96
CA ASP A 36 -18.27 26.81 -28.58
C ASP A 36 -19.49 25.87 -28.45
N ALA A 37 -20.60 26.44 -28.02
CA ALA A 37 -21.84 25.78 -27.62
C ALA A 37 -22.65 25.14 -28.79
N ARG A 38 -22.01 24.63 -29.84
CA ARG A 38 -22.69 24.11 -31.04
C ARG A 38 -22.81 22.60 -31.16
N GLU A 39 -22.25 21.82 -30.20
CA GLU A 39 -22.34 20.33 -30.21
C GLU A 39 -22.94 19.71 -28.94
N LYS A 40 -23.65 20.46 -28.13
CA LYS A 40 -24.37 19.93 -26.98
C LYS A 40 -25.86 19.93 -27.23
N ASP A 41 -26.38 18.92 -27.92
CA ASP A 41 -27.77 18.49 -27.77
C ASP A 41 -28.02 17.11 -28.38
N ALA A 42 -27.64 16.09 -27.63
CA ALA A 42 -28.22 14.76 -27.72
C ALA A 42 -28.13 14.04 -26.36
N ALA A 43 -28.49 14.75 -25.29
CA ALA A 43 -28.77 14.06 -24.04
C ALA A 43 -30.06 13.25 -24.25
N LYS A 44 -29.96 11.96 -24.44
CA LYS A 44 -31.07 11.01 -24.41
C LYS A 44 -31.74 11.14 -23.04
N LYS A 45 -32.91 11.78 -23.02
CA LYS A 45 -33.86 11.72 -21.90
C LYS A 45 -34.44 10.29 -21.89
N ASP A 46 -34.50 9.68 -20.71
CA ASP A 46 -35.30 8.49 -20.37
C ASP A 46 -34.75 7.08 -20.69
N GLU A 47 -33.46 6.86 -20.83
CA GLU A 47 -32.92 5.51 -20.60
C GLU A 47 -32.64 5.30 -19.10
N LYS A 48 -33.11 4.19 -18.49
CA LYS A 48 -32.65 3.76 -17.16
C LYS A 48 -31.12 3.73 -17.16
N PRO A 49 -30.45 4.27 -16.13
CA PRO A 49 -29.01 4.19 -16.06
C PRO A 49 -28.55 2.73 -16.27
N LYS A 50 -27.59 2.53 -17.17
CA LYS A 50 -26.99 1.22 -17.38
C LYS A 50 -26.42 0.69 -16.07
N ALA A 51 -26.53 -0.61 -15.84
CA ALA A 51 -25.81 -1.25 -14.74
C ALA A 51 -24.30 -1.00 -14.91
N ARG A 52 -23.63 -0.70 -13.81
CA ARG A 52 -22.15 -0.54 -13.76
C ARG A 52 -21.49 -1.85 -14.12
N GLY A 53 -20.32 -1.78 -14.74
CA GLY A 53 -19.47 -2.96 -14.93
C GLY A 53 -19.03 -3.53 -13.58
N VAL A 54 -19.13 -4.85 -13.43
CA VAL A 54 -18.64 -5.57 -12.26
C VAL A 54 -17.81 -6.75 -12.69
N ARG A 55 -16.89 -7.19 -11.81
CA ARG A 55 -16.18 -8.47 -11.93
C ARG A 55 -16.33 -9.25 -10.63
N ILE A 56 -16.25 -10.58 -10.73
CA ILE A 56 -16.08 -11.42 -9.55
C ILE A 56 -14.64 -11.24 -9.07
N VAL A 57 -14.46 -11.02 -7.78
CA VAL A 57 -13.13 -10.95 -7.15
C VAL A 57 -12.38 -12.26 -7.41
N SER A 58 -11.11 -12.19 -7.79
CA SER A 58 -10.27 -13.35 -8.03
C SER A 58 -9.02 -13.34 -7.15
N ASP A 59 -8.59 -14.54 -6.72
CA ASP A 59 -7.42 -14.69 -5.85
C ASP A 59 -6.11 -14.15 -6.47
N ALA A 60 -6.00 -14.21 -7.79
CA ALA A 60 -4.77 -13.84 -8.51
C ALA A 60 -4.56 -12.32 -8.60
N GLU A 61 -5.63 -11.55 -8.59
CA GLU A 61 -5.59 -10.11 -8.87
C GLU A 61 -5.97 -9.25 -7.67
N ASP A 62 -6.67 -9.82 -6.69
CA ASP A 62 -7.31 -9.10 -5.60
C ASP A 62 -6.73 -9.42 -4.20
N GLY A 63 -5.48 -9.84 -4.12
CA GLY A 63 -4.76 -9.96 -2.85
C GLY A 63 -5.14 -11.13 -1.94
N GLY A 64 -5.90 -12.12 -2.47
CA GLY A 64 -6.38 -13.28 -1.74
C GLY A 64 -7.86 -13.21 -1.38
N GLY A 65 -8.48 -14.35 -1.21
CA GLY A 65 -9.92 -14.51 -0.96
C GLY A 65 -10.70 -14.87 -2.23
N GLY A 66 -11.26 -16.09 -2.25
CA GLY A 66 -12.05 -16.56 -3.40
C GLY A 66 -13.33 -15.74 -3.59
N GLY A 67 -13.57 -15.24 -4.80
CA GLY A 67 -14.81 -14.56 -5.16
C GLY A 67 -16.04 -15.46 -5.23
N ILE A 68 -15.88 -16.78 -5.12
CA ILE A 68 -16.94 -17.80 -5.10
C ILE A 68 -16.63 -18.78 -3.99
N VAL A 69 -17.44 -18.79 -2.94
CA VAL A 69 -17.21 -19.65 -1.78
C VAL A 69 -18.46 -20.47 -1.45
N TRP A 70 -18.35 -21.79 -1.56
CA TRP A 70 -19.40 -22.73 -1.16
C TRP A 70 -19.35 -23.00 0.34
N SER A 71 -20.53 -23.15 0.96
CA SER A 71 -20.63 -23.76 2.27
C SER A 71 -20.08 -25.19 2.25
N ARG A 72 -19.63 -25.68 3.39
CA ARG A 72 -18.98 -27.00 3.49
C ARG A 72 -19.90 -28.17 3.03
N ASP A 73 -21.19 -28.04 3.26
CA ASP A 73 -22.19 -29.01 2.83
C ASP A 73 -22.68 -28.81 1.39
N GLY A 74 -22.22 -27.76 0.70
CA GLY A 74 -22.59 -27.43 -0.68
C GLY A 74 -24.00 -26.86 -0.84
N SER A 75 -24.71 -26.56 0.23
CA SER A 75 -26.09 -26.05 0.19
C SER A 75 -26.21 -24.58 -0.13
N HIS A 76 -25.15 -23.79 0.15
CA HIS A 76 -25.10 -22.33 -0.04
C HIS A 76 -23.83 -21.93 -0.81
N VAL A 77 -23.93 -20.85 -1.58
CA VAL A 77 -22.79 -20.21 -2.24
C VAL A 77 -22.84 -18.70 -2.02
N ALA A 78 -21.72 -18.11 -1.72
CA ALA A 78 -21.51 -16.67 -1.68
C ALA A 78 -20.63 -16.22 -2.85
N LEU A 79 -20.99 -15.09 -3.45
CA LEU A 79 -20.29 -14.44 -4.54
C LEU A 79 -19.82 -13.07 -4.07
N GLN A 80 -18.57 -12.72 -4.37
CA GLN A 80 -18.06 -11.38 -4.13
C GLN A 80 -17.83 -10.65 -5.46
N PHE A 81 -18.43 -9.49 -5.60
CA PHE A 81 -18.33 -8.63 -6.78
C PHE A 81 -17.62 -7.35 -6.44
N ARG A 82 -16.83 -6.83 -7.38
CA ARG A 82 -16.23 -5.50 -7.34
C ARG A 82 -16.65 -4.71 -8.57
N ALA A 83 -17.06 -3.45 -8.38
CA ALA A 83 -17.30 -2.53 -9.48
C ALA A 83 -15.98 -2.22 -10.21
N ILE A 84 -16.02 -2.10 -11.55
CA ILE A 84 -14.84 -1.76 -12.36
C ILE A 84 -14.31 -0.36 -12.03
N ASP A 85 -15.18 0.55 -11.61
CA ASP A 85 -14.79 1.88 -11.12
C ASP A 85 -14.20 1.88 -9.69
N ASN A 86 -14.12 0.71 -9.05
CA ASN A 86 -13.57 0.48 -7.70
C ASN A 86 -14.25 1.28 -6.55
N LYS A 87 -15.49 1.70 -6.73
CA LYS A 87 -16.24 2.46 -5.70
C LYS A 87 -17.15 1.58 -4.85
N ASP A 88 -17.42 0.35 -5.28
CA ASP A 88 -18.29 -0.60 -4.58
C ASP A 88 -17.76 -2.03 -4.64
N ARG A 89 -17.98 -2.75 -3.55
CA ARG A 89 -17.82 -4.20 -3.42
C ARG A 89 -19.08 -4.80 -2.78
N TRP A 90 -19.58 -5.90 -3.34
CA TRP A 90 -20.75 -6.61 -2.83
C TRP A 90 -20.41 -8.04 -2.47
N ILE A 91 -21.04 -8.55 -1.43
CA ILE A 91 -21.18 -9.99 -1.16
C ILE A 91 -22.67 -10.31 -1.33
N ALA A 92 -22.96 -11.31 -2.15
CA ALA A 92 -24.31 -11.80 -2.36
C ALA A 92 -24.33 -13.33 -2.31
N THR A 93 -25.41 -13.90 -1.78
CA THR A 93 -25.68 -15.36 -1.87
C THR A 93 -26.63 -15.63 -3.02
N VAL A 94 -26.69 -16.90 -3.48
CA VAL A 94 -27.61 -17.32 -4.53
C VAL A 94 -28.81 -18.03 -3.91
N ASP A 95 -30.01 -17.52 -4.19
CA ASP A 95 -31.26 -18.25 -3.97
C ASP A 95 -31.52 -19.16 -5.20
N PHE A 96 -31.23 -20.43 -5.08
CA PHE A 96 -31.39 -21.41 -6.16
C PHE A 96 -32.84 -21.68 -6.54
N GLY A 97 -33.79 -21.47 -5.61
CA GLY A 97 -35.22 -21.68 -5.88
C GLY A 97 -35.82 -20.52 -6.70
N ARG A 98 -35.36 -19.31 -6.47
CA ARG A 98 -35.84 -18.10 -7.16
C ARG A 98 -34.93 -17.66 -8.31
N HIS A 99 -33.73 -18.22 -8.43
CA HIS A 99 -32.67 -17.84 -9.38
C HIS A 99 -32.28 -16.35 -9.31
N VAL A 100 -32.08 -15.85 -8.09
CA VAL A 100 -31.71 -14.45 -7.84
C VAL A 100 -30.50 -14.33 -6.94
N LEU A 101 -29.81 -13.18 -7.00
CA LEU A 101 -28.81 -12.77 -6.03
C LEU A 101 -29.51 -12.18 -4.80
N VAL A 102 -29.05 -12.57 -3.63
CA VAL A 102 -29.52 -12.02 -2.34
C VAL A 102 -28.37 -11.24 -1.71
N PRO A 103 -28.39 -9.90 -1.74
CA PRO A 103 -27.32 -9.08 -1.19
C PRO A 103 -27.13 -9.32 0.31
N GLN A 104 -25.89 -9.57 0.73
CA GLN A 104 -25.52 -9.79 2.12
C GLN A 104 -24.71 -8.60 2.68
N HIS A 105 -23.88 -7.98 1.85
CA HIS A 105 -23.04 -6.84 2.22
C HIS A 105 -22.78 -5.94 1.02
N ARG A 106 -22.68 -4.63 1.24
CA ARG A 106 -22.15 -3.64 0.29
C ARG A 106 -21.17 -2.74 1.03
N LEU A 107 -19.94 -2.68 0.55
CA LEU A 107 -18.97 -1.67 0.94
C LEU A 107 -18.90 -0.63 -0.17
N THR A 108 -19.06 0.65 0.20
CA THR A 108 -18.98 1.78 -0.73
C THR A 108 -17.89 2.73 -0.25
N ASP A 109 -17.04 3.18 -1.16
CA ASP A 109 -16.03 4.18 -0.89
C ASP A 109 -16.00 5.24 -2.01
N PRO A 110 -16.06 6.55 -1.69
CA PRO A 110 -15.99 7.60 -2.70
C PRO A 110 -14.61 7.72 -3.35
N ALA A 111 -13.55 7.26 -2.66
CA ALA A 111 -12.20 7.18 -3.23
C ALA A 111 -12.03 5.86 -3.98
N TRP A 112 -11.71 4.79 -3.29
CA TRP A 112 -11.69 3.43 -3.87
C TRP A 112 -11.72 2.35 -2.79
N ILE A 113 -12.35 1.22 -3.11
CA ILE A 113 -12.32 0.02 -2.26
C ILE A 113 -10.90 -0.56 -2.28
N ASN A 114 -10.35 -0.86 -1.10
CA ASN A 114 -9.09 -1.59 -0.98
C ASN A 114 -9.21 -2.95 -1.69
N TRP A 115 -8.25 -3.28 -2.53
CA TRP A 115 -8.18 -4.60 -3.19
C TRP A 115 -7.61 -5.71 -2.28
N ASN A 116 -7.06 -5.37 -1.13
CA ASN A 116 -6.83 -6.27 -0.02
C ASN A 116 -8.13 -6.49 0.77
N PHE A 117 -8.11 -7.33 1.79
CA PHE A 117 -9.24 -7.58 2.68
C PHE A 117 -10.49 -8.13 1.96
N ASN A 118 -10.26 -9.09 1.06
CA ASN A 118 -11.33 -9.75 0.32
C ASN A 118 -11.71 -11.11 0.93
N GLU A 119 -11.15 -11.48 2.04
CA GLU A 119 -11.40 -12.77 2.68
C GLU A 119 -12.85 -12.88 3.12
N MET A 120 -13.48 -13.99 2.75
CA MET A 120 -14.82 -14.37 3.19
C MET A 120 -14.97 -15.88 3.25
N GLY A 121 -15.92 -16.36 4.00
CA GLY A 121 -16.23 -17.77 4.10
C GLY A 121 -17.50 -18.06 4.88
N TRP A 122 -17.68 -19.33 5.21
CA TRP A 122 -18.81 -19.81 5.98
C TRP A 122 -18.35 -20.35 7.33
N GLU A 123 -19.14 -20.10 8.37
CA GLU A 123 -18.97 -20.80 9.64
C GLU A 123 -19.38 -22.28 9.52
N ASN A 124 -19.05 -23.08 10.53
CA ASN A 124 -19.34 -24.52 10.54
C ASN A 124 -20.85 -24.88 10.54
N ASP A 125 -21.71 -23.90 10.78
CA ASP A 125 -23.17 -24.03 10.67
C ASP A 125 -23.68 -24.02 9.23
N ASN A 126 -22.80 -23.74 8.24
CA ASN A 126 -23.08 -23.61 6.81
C ASN A 126 -24.10 -22.50 6.45
N ARG A 127 -24.43 -21.59 7.36
CA ARG A 127 -25.45 -20.56 7.19
C ARG A 127 -24.98 -19.15 7.56
N THR A 128 -23.98 -19.05 8.40
CA THR A 128 -23.40 -17.78 8.82
C THR A 128 -22.19 -17.47 7.97
N LEU A 129 -22.24 -16.34 7.23
CA LEU A 129 -21.09 -15.80 6.50
C LEU A 129 -20.15 -15.08 7.48
N TRP A 130 -18.87 -15.16 7.22
CA TRP A 130 -17.88 -14.23 7.77
C TRP A 130 -17.14 -13.52 6.64
N TYR A 131 -16.67 -12.31 6.86
CA TYR A 131 -15.93 -11.54 5.88
C TYR A 131 -15.07 -10.46 6.55
N VAL A 132 -14.05 -9.97 5.83
CA VAL A 132 -13.25 -8.80 6.25
C VAL A 132 -13.77 -7.56 5.51
N SER A 133 -13.89 -6.44 6.24
CA SER A 133 -14.38 -5.18 5.69
C SER A 133 -13.75 -3.97 6.38
N GLU A 134 -13.50 -2.91 5.62
CA GLU A 134 -13.07 -1.60 6.11
C GLU A 134 -14.25 -0.64 6.42
N GLU A 135 -15.47 -1.13 6.53
CA GLU A 135 -16.67 -0.30 6.71
C GLU A 135 -16.63 0.62 7.94
N SER A 136 -15.83 0.26 8.95
CA SER A 136 -15.59 1.06 10.16
C SER A 136 -14.38 2.01 10.07
N GLY A 137 -13.68 2.05 8.91
CA GLY A 137 -12.46 2.82 8.71
C GLY A 137 -11.16 2.01 8.87
N PHE A 138 -11.23 0.84 9.48
CA PHE A 138 -10.14 -0.15 9.58
C PHE A 138 -10.67 -1.51 9.17
N ALA A 139 -9.79 -2.38 8.66
CA ALA A 139 -10.15 -3.73 8.29
C ALA A 139 -10.45 -4.59 9.53
N HIS A 140 -11.68 -5.06 9.63
CA HIS A 140 -12.14 -5.90 10.74
C HIS A 140 -12.89 -7.13 10.26
N LEU A 141 -12.92 -8.16 11.10
CA LEU A 141 -13.68 -9.39 10.89
C LEU A 141 -15.14 -9.21 11.32
N TYR A 142 -16.05 -9.58 10.44
CA TYR A 142 -17.49 -9.55 10.65
C TYR A 142 -18.10 -10.93 10.47
N THR A 143 -19.19 -11.20 11.17
CA THR A 143 -20.09 -12.34 10.92
C THR A 143 -21.47 -11.86 10.53
N LYS A 144 -22.14 -12.61 9.65
CA LYS A 144 -23.45 -12.29 9.11
C LYS A 144 -24.30 -13.56 9.02
N PRO A 145 -25.10 -13.85 10.08
CA PRO A 145 -26.12 -14.89 9.99
C PRO A 145 -27.14 -14.57 8.88
N ALA A 146 -27.69 -15.60 8.25
CA ALA A 146 -28.57 -15.45 7.10
C ALA A 146 -29.71 -14.44 7.34
N ASP A 147 -30.35 -14.50 8.52
CA ASP A 147 -31.55 -13.74 8.85
C ASP A 147 -31.29 -12.57 9.85
N ALA A 148 -30.02 -12.21 10.10
CA ALA A 148 -29.65 -11.16 11.04
C ALA A 148 -28.73 -10.11 10.39
N LYS A 149 -28.53 -8.99 11.09
CA LYS A 149 -27.53 -7.98 10.70
C LYS A 149 -26.12 -8.50 10.93
N ALA A 150 -25.17 -8.01 10.16
CA ALA A 150 -23.75 -8.26 10.39
C ALA A 150 -23.31 -7.74 11.76
N GLN A 151 -22.37 -8.44 12.38
CA GLN A 151 -21.77 -8.07 13.67
C GLN A 151 -20.25 -8.08 13.51
N ALA A 152 -19.58 -7.02 13.98
CA ALA A 152 -18.14 -6.97 14.06
C ALA A 152 -17.65 -7.88 15.18
N LEU A 153 -16.79 -8.84 14.87
CA LEU A 153 -16.08 -9.65 15.88
C LEU A 153 -14.83 -8.94 16.41
N THR A 154 -14.24 -8.07 15.60
CA THR A 154 -13.09 -7.24 15.99
C THR A 154 -13.40 -5.76 15.76
N SER A 155 -12.78 -4.87 16.53
CA SER A 155 -12.98 -3.42 16.40
C SER A 155 -11.80 -2.67 17.04
N GLY A 156 -11.51 -1.48 16.56
CA GLY A 156 -10.43 -0.63 17.10
C GLY A 156 -9.69 0.13 16.00
N HIS A 157 -8.59 0.80 16.38
CA HIS A 157 -7.74 1.53 15.44
C HIS A 157 -6.56 0.64 15.02
N PHE A 158 -6.86 -0.50 14.42
CA PHE A 158 -5.90 -1.48 13.91
C PHE A 158 -6.56 -2.32 12.81
N GLU A 159 -5.76 -3.03 12.05
CA GLU A 159 -6.23 -3.87 10.95
C GLU A 159 -6.12 -5.36 11.27
N VAL A 160 -7.11 -6.10 10.79
CA VAL A 160 -7.19 -7.56 10.85
C VAL A 160 -7.13 -8.10 9.43
N SER A 161 -6.35 -9.15 9.23
CA SER A 161 -6.24 -9.88 7.96
C SER A 161 -6.04 -11.37 8.21
N ARG A 162 -6.15 -12.17 7.14
CA ARG A 162 -5.91 -13.63 7.16
C ARG A 162 -6.71 -14.37 8.24
N PRO A 163 -8.05 -14.20 8.29
CA PRO A 163 -8.86 -14.94 9.23
C PRO A 163 -8.87 -16.44 8.88
N GLU A 164 -8.61 -17.26 9.88
CA GLU A 164 -8.71 -18.72 9.80
C GLU A 164 -9.65 -19.24 10.90
N LEU A 165 -10.75 -19.87 10.49
CA LEU A 165 -11.70 -20.46 11.42
C LEU A 165 -11.14 -21.80 11.95
N SER A 166 -11.13 -21.98 13.26
CA SER A 166 -10.76 -23.26 13.87
C SER A 166 -11.66 -24.39 13.38
N HIS A 167 -11.10 -25.61 13.24
CA HIS A 167 -11.85 -26.78 12.73
C HIS A 167 -13.03 -27.16 13.64
N ASP A 168 -12.90 -26.86 14.95
CA ASP A 168 -13.97 -27.06 15.92
C ASP A 168 -15.03 -25.94 15.89
N GLY A 169 -14.82 -24.88 15.10
CA GLY A 169 -15.74 -23.77 14.90
C GLY A 169 -15.89 -22.82 16.09
N ARG A 170 -14.96 -22.81 17.06
CA ARG A 170 -15.07 -21.98 18.25
C ARG A 170 -14.33 -20.67 18.16
N TRP A 171 -13.26 -20.58 17.33
CA TRP A 171 -12.34 -19.46 17.28
C TRP A 171 -12.06 -19.04 15.85
N PHE A 172 -11.91 -17.73 15.65
CA PHE A 172 -11.16 -17.20 14.51
C PHE A 172 -9.75 -16.82 14.96
N TYR A 173 -8.74 -17.31 14.27
CA TYR A 173 -7.37 -16.83 14.34
C TYR A 173 -7.18 -15.78 13.25
N VAL A 174 -6.46 -14.69 13.58
CA VAL A 174 -6.27 -13.56 12.67
C VAL A 174 -4.86 -12.99 12.82
N ARG A 175 -4.34 -12.43 11.75
CA ARG A 175 -3.17 -11.53 11.81
C ARG A 175 -3.67 -10.14 12.13
N ALA A 176 -3.06 -9.44 13.09
CA ALA A 176 -3.44 -8.08 13.42
C ALA A 176 -2.25 -7.25 13.90
N ASN A 177 -2.34 -5.92 13.70
CA ASN A 177 -1.39 -4.93 14.21
C ASN A 177 -1.96 -4.15 15.42
N ALA A 178 -2.67 -4.85 16.31
CA ALA A 178 -3.44 -4.27 17.40
C ALA A 178 -2.58 -3.59 18.49
N GLU A 179 -1.31 -3.93 18.63
CA GLU A 179 -0.42 -3.34 19.64
C GLU A 179 0.22 -2.03 19.15
N ALA A 180 0.64 -2.01 17.88
CA ALA A 180 1.19 -0.83 17.20
C ALA A 180 1.08 -1.05 15.68
N PRO A 181 0.96 0.00 14.86
CA PRO A 181 0.79 -0.14 13.41
C PRO A 181 1.87 -1.00 12.74
N TRP A 182 3.08 -0.99 13.27
CA TRP A 182 4.24 -1.72 12.77
C TRP A 182 4.47 -3.10 13.38
N SER A 183 3.58 -3.56 14.29
CA SER A 183 3.76 -4.80 15.07
C SER A 183 2.65 -5.79 14.77
N TYR A 184 3.00 -6.88 14.09
CA TYR A 184 2.05 -7.92 13.69
C TYR A 184 2.25 -9.21 14.47
N ASP A 185 1.12 -9.76 14.98
CA ASP A 185 1.08 -11.06 15.66
C ASP A 185 -0.21 -11.81 15.32
N VAL A 186 -0.27 -13.09 15.73
CA VAL A 186 -1.51 -13.86 15.70
C VAL A 186 -2.35 -13.51 16.92
N TYR A 187 -3.60 -13.24 16.67
CA TYR A 187 -4.64 -13.09 17.67
C TYR A 187 -5.76 -14.11 17.44
N ARG A 188 -6.58 -14.35 18.44
CA ARG A 188 -7.82 -15.11 18.26
C ARG A 188 -9.01 -14.39 18.90
N VAL A 189 -10.19 -14.62 18.36
CA VAL A 189 -11.46 -14.11 18.88
C VAL A 189 -12.50 -15.23 18.83
N PRO A 190 -13.38 -15.36 19.87
CA PRO A 190 -14.45 -16.36 19.83
C PRO A 190 -15.42 -16.08 18.67
N VAL A 191 -15.90 -17.12 17.99
CA VAL A 191 -16.94 -17.01 16.94
C VAL A 191 -18.22 -16.37 17.47
N ALA A 192 -18.56 -16.62 18.74
CA ALA A 192 -19.69 -15.99 19.42
C ALA A 192 -19.46 -14.52 19.82
N GLY A 193 -18.31 -13.94 19.45
CA GLY A 193 -17.88 -12.62 19.90
C GLY A 193 -17.21 -12.65 21.29
N GLY A 194 -16.42 -11.64 21.58
CA GLY A 194 -15.70 -11.54 22.84
C GLY A 194 -14.39 -10.76 22.71
N LYS A 195 -13.48 -11.02 23.64
CA LYS A 195 -12.18 -10.33 23.66
C LYS A 195 -11.25 -10.90 22.59
N LEU A 196 -10.57 -10.01 21.88
CA LEU A 196 -9.45 -10.34 21.01
C LEU A 196 -8.23 -10.70 21.89
N GLU A 197 -7.72 -11.93 21.78
CA GLU A 197 -6.61 -12.45 22.58
C GLU A 197 -5.35 -12.58 21.72
N ARG A 198 -4.24 -11.98 22.16
CA ARG A 198 -2.93 -12.13 21.49
C ARG A 198 -2.34 -13.50 21.81
N ILE A 199 -1.94 -14.24 20.77
CA ILE A 199 -1.41 -15.61 20.88
C ILE A 199 0.11 -15.62 20.73
N THR A 200 0.69 -14.83 19.83
CA THR A 200 2.13 -14.76 19.60
C THR A 200 2.72 -13.43 20.05
N GLN A 201 4.07 -13.37 20.15
CA GLN A 201 4.79 -12.16 20.53
C GLN A 201 6.02 -11.91 19.64
N PHE A 202 5.94 -12.31 18.37
CA PHE A 202 7.02 -12.10 17.40
C PHE A 202 7.16 -10.64 16.98
N LYS A 203 6.06 -9.87 17.00
CA LYS A 203 5.96 -8.49 16.50
C LYS A 203 6.22 -8.35 14.99
N GLY A 204 6.90 -9.32 14.39
CA GLY A 204 7.18 -9.43 12.95
C GLY A 204 6.60 -10.72 12.36
N MET A 205 5.42 -11.14 12.78
CA MET A 205 4.72 -12.28 12.21
C MET A 205 4.26 -11.95 10.78
N GLU A 206 4.61 -12.82 9.83
CA GLU A 206 4.27 -12.67 8.41
C GLU A 206 3.04 -13.47 8.03
N GLN A 207 3.07 -14.76 8.34
CA GLN A 207 2.00 -15.70 8.01
C GLN A 207 1.86 -16.74 9.12
N PHE A 208 0.70 -17.38 9.18
CA PHE A 208 0.45 -18.52 10.05
C PHE A 208 -0.48 -19.53 9.39
N ALA A 209 -0.50 -20.75 9.92
CA ALA A 209 -1.46 -21.78 9.58
C ALA A 209 -1.80 -22.58 10.84
N LEU A 210 -3.08 -22.83 11.05
CA LEU A 210 -3.57 -23.63 12.16
C LEU A 210 -3.48 -25.13 11.85
N SER A 211 -2.98 -25.94 12.79
CA SER A 211 -2.96 -27.40 12.62
C SER A 211 -4.40 -27.97 12.59
N ARG A 212 -4.59 -29.10 11.93
CA ARG A 212 -5.92 -29.73 11.77
C ARG A 212 -6.58 -30.15 13.08
N ASP A 213 -5.82 -30.32 14.14
CA ASP A 213 -6.31 -30.66 15.49
C ASP A 213 -6.49 -29.43 16.37
N ASP A 214 -6.35 -28.23 15.81
CA ASP A 214 -6.47 -26.90 16.46
C ASP A 214 -5.51 -26.70 17.64
N ARG A 215 -4.40 -27.47 17.74
CA ARG A 215 -3.49 -27.39 18.88
C ARG A 215 -2.27 -26.54 18.67
N ASN A 216 -1.83 -26.37 17.42
CA ASN A 216 -0.59 -25.67 17.09
C ASN A 216 -0.81 -24.69 15.94
N LEU A 217 -0.02 -23.62 15.96
CA LEU A 217 0.18 -22.71 14.85
C LEU A 217 1.57 -22.96 14.27
N LEU A 218 1.68 -23.15 12.98
CA LEU A 218 2.91 -22.98 12.22
C LEU A 218 3.01 -21.49 11.87
N VAL A 219 4.08 -20.82 12.30
CA VAL A 219 4.22 -19.37 12.13
C VAL A 219 5.48 -19.07 11.33
N GLN A 220 5.33 -18.27 10.27
CA GLN A 220 6.42 -17.60 9.58
C GLN A 220 6.60 -16.22 10.20
N HIS A 221 7.81 -15.91 10.67
CA HIS A 221 8.12 -14.64 11.29
C HIS A 221 9.52 -14.15 10.92
N SER A 222 9.77 -12.87 11.11
CA SER A 222 11.05 -12.24 10.84
C SER A 222 11.28 -11.04 11.75
N SER A 223 12.41 -10.37 11.60
CA SER A 223 12.65 -9.06 12.20
C SER A 223 13.56 -8.23 11.30
N SER A 224 13.82 -6.98 11.63
CA SER A 224 14.54 -6.03 10.76
C SER A 224 15.79 -6.61 10.09
N TYR A 225 16.56 -7.46 10.80
CA TYR A 225 17.77 -8.11 10.26
C TYR A 225 17.76 -9.64 10.44
N VAL A 226 16.61 -10.23 10.70
CA VAL A 226 16.42 -11.68 10.69
C VAL A 226 15.44 -12.01 9.58
N PRO A 227 15.90 -12.57 8.44
CA PRO A 227 15.01 -13.03 7.37
C PRO A 227 14.01 -14.06 7.90
N SER A 228 12.96 -14.32 7.13
CA SER A 228 11.86 -15.21 7.51
C SER A 228 12.34 -16.55 8.09
N GLN A 229 11.82 -16.86 9.26
CA GLN A 229 12.03 -18.09 10.02
C GLN A 229 10.68 -18.79 10.24
N ILE A 230 10.73 -20.06 10.58
CA ILE A 230 9.56 -20.88 10.88
C ILE A 230 9.63 -21.32 12.35
N ALA A 231 8.51 -21.15 13.04
CA ALA A 231 8.33 -21.62 14.42
C ALA A 231 6.99 -22.35 14.59
N ILE A 232 6.90 -23.21 15.60
CA ILE A 232 5.63 -23.78 16.08
C ILE A 232 5.28 -23.11 17.41
N VAL A 233 4.01 -22.70 17.55
CA VAL A 233 3.47 -22.10 18.77
C VAL A 233 2.18 -22.84 19.15
N PRO A 234 1.92 -23.13 20.45
CA PRO A 234 0.63 -23.64 20.86
C PRO A 234 -0.50 -22.69 20.47
N ALA A 235 -1.61 -23.19 19.94
CA ALA A 235 -2.72 -22.37 19.44
C ALA A 235 -3.47 -21.58 20.54
N ASP A 236 -3.28 -21.96 21.81
CA ASP A 236 -3.79 -21.23 22.97
C ASP A 236 -2.75 -20.29 23.61
N GLY A 237 -1.58 -20.14 22.94
CA GLY A 237 -0.47 -19.30 23.40
C GLY A 237 0.60 -20.10 24.15
N GLY A 238 1.76 -19.52 24.29
CA GLY A 238 2.90 -20.13 24.96
C GLY A 238 4.23 -19.85 24.26
N SER A 239 5.25 -20.61 24.63
CA SER A 239 6.60 -20.44 24.06
C SER A 239 6.68 -20.97 22.64
N ALA A 240 7.25 -20.19 21.75
CA ALA A 240 7.57 -20.62 20.40
C ALA A 240 8.71 -21.64 20.41
N HIS A 241 8.62 -22.63 19.53
CA HIS A 241 9.69 -23.55 19.21
C HIS A 241 10.21 -23.24 17.80
N GLU A 242 11.38 -22.63 17.72
CA GLU A 242 12.04 -22.28 16.46
C GLU A 242 12.47 -23.54 15.70
N LEU A 243 12.14 -23.60 14.41
CA LEU A 243 12.49 -24.71 13.53
C LEU A 243 13.66 -24.37 12.59
N THR A 244 13.89 -23.10 12.28
CA THR A 244 14.88 -22.66 11.29
C THR A 244 15.73 -21.51 11.78
N ASP A 245 16.94 -21.41 11.23
CA ASP A 245 17.76 -20.20 11.19
C ASP A 245 18.44 -20.15 9.82
N THR A 246 17.88 -19.34 8.91
CA THR A 246 18.30 -19.26 7.51
C THR A 246 19.52 -18.36 7.29
N ARG A 247 20.02 -17.68 8.34
CA ARG A 247 21.15 -16.76 8.24
C ARG A 247 22.48 -17.50 8.10
N THR A 248 23.33 -17.05 7.17
CA THR A 248 24.71 -17.55 7.06
C THR A 248 25.59 -17.06 8.21
N GLY A 249 26.74 -17.70 8.41
CA GLY A 249 27.72 -17.26 9.41
C GLY A 249 28.22 -15.83 9.17
N ASP A 250 28.52 -15.51 7.92
CA ASP A 250 28.98 -14.17 7.53
C ASP A 250 27.92 -13.10 7.78
N TYR A 251 26.65 -13.39 7.48
CA TYR A 251 25.54 -12.48 7.75
C TYR A 251 25.38 -12.20 9.26
N LYS A 252 25.53 -13.23 10.10
CA LYS A 252 25.48 -13.11 11.57
C LYS A 252 26.65 -12.32 12.15
N ALA A 253 27.82 -12.32 11.47
CA ALA A 253 28.99 -11.57 11.88
C ALA A 253 28.90 -10.06 11.58
N MET A 254 27.97 -9.65 10.70
CA MET A 254 27.76 -8.24 10.38
C MET A 254 27.17 -7.48 11.57
N GLN A 255 27.69 -6.27 11.80
CA GLN A 255 27.20 -5.38 12.85
C GLN A 255 26.08 -4.49 12.27
N TRP A 256 24.86 -5.01 12.27
CA TRP A 256 23.67 -4.28 11.82
C TRP A 256 23.18 -3.31 12.89
N VAL A 257 22.84 -2.08 12.49
CA VAL A 257 22.19 -1.09 13.34
C VAL A 257 20.71 -1.11 13.03
N ALA A 258 19.91 -1.58 13.98
CA ALA A 258 18.46 -1.62 13.85
C ALA A 258 17.85 -0.22 13.98
N PRO A 259 16.75 0.08 13.24
CA PRO A 259 16.05 1.36 13.39
C PRO A 259 15.31 1.44 14.72
N GLU A 260 15.10 2.67 15.18
CA GLU A 260 14.07 3.00 16.16
C GLU A 260 12.74 3.23 15.45
N PHE A 261 11.65 2.69 15.99
CA PHE A 261 10.29 2.97 15.50
C PHE A 261 9.79 4.22 16.22
N VAL A 262 9.50 5.27 15.46
CA VAL A 262 9.17 6.59 15.97
C VAL A 262 7.87 7.11 15.37
N GLN A 263 7.30 8.14 16.01
CA GLN A 263 6.11 8.85 15.57
C GLN A 263 6.49 10.31 15.28
N VAL A 264 6.51 10.70 14.02
CA VAL A 264 6.80 12.08 13.59
C VAL A 264 5.52 12.91 13.68
N PRO A 265 5.50 14.02 14.45
CA PRO A 265 4.31 14.88 14.51
C PRO A 265 4.01 15.52 13.15
N SER A 266 2.73 15.49 12.74
CA SER A 266 2.32 16.22 11.53
C SER A 266 1.95 17.68 11.83
N THR A 267 2.26 18.55 10.88
CA THR A 267 1.80 19.95 10.86
C THR A 267 0.57 20.13 9.96
N HIS A 268 0.18 19.10 9.21
CA HIS A 268 -0.89 19.15 8.21
C HIS A 268 -2.18 18.47 8.66
N PHE A 269 -2.09 17.61 9.68
CA PHE A 269 -3.26 16.97 10.31
C PHE A 269 -3.00 16.73 11.80
N LYS A 270 -4.06 16.45 12.55
CA LYS A 270 -3.93 16.11 13.99
C LYS A 270 -3.54 14.64 14.14
N GLY A 271 -2.23 14.37 14.24
CA GLY A 271 -1.72 13.02 14.39
C GLY A 271 -0.22 12.95 14.17
N THR A 272 0.24 11.74 13.94
CA THR A 272 1.66 11.43 13.73
C THR A 272 1.83 10.49 12.54
N ILE A 273 3.03 10.49 11.98
CA ILE A 273 3.45 9.66 10.86
C ILE A 273 4.45 8.64 11.41
N ALA A 274 4.19 7.36 11.18
CA ALA A 274 5.10 6.31 11.62
C ALA A 274 6.39 6.31 10.79
N ALA A 275 7.53 6.11 11.43
CA ALA A 275 8.82 6.09 10.76
C ALA A 275 9.82 5.14 11.43
N LYS A 276 10.80 4.69 10.65
CA LYS A 276 12.04 4.08 11.11
C LYS A 276 13.13 5.14 11.12
N PHE A 277 13.71 5.39 12.26
CA PHE A 277 14.82 6.31 12.42
C PHE A 277 16.12 5.55 12.66
N TYR A 278 17.07 5.68 11.76
CA TYR A 278 18.38 5.06 11.82
C TYR A 278 19.42 6.10 12.24
N LYS A 279 20.24 5.77 13.25
CA LYS A 279 21.26 6.63 13.81
C LYS A 279 22.63 5.93 13.85
N PRO A 280 23.75 6.66 13.59
CA PRO A 280 25.08 6.14 13.89
C PRO A 280 25.21 5.67 15.36
N ALA A 281 26.13 4.75 15.63
CA ALA A 281 26.35 4.24 17.00
C ALA A 281 26.83 5.33 17.98
N ASP A 282 27.55 6.34 17.47
CA ASP A 282 28.08 7.48 18.19
C ASP A 282 27.25 8.76 17.97
N TYR A 283 25.97 8.61 17.64
CA TYR A 283 25.08 9.72 17.36
C TYR A 283 24.93 10.67 18.55
N ASP A 284 25.13 11.98 18.29
CA ASP A 284 24.90 13.06 19.22
C ASP A 284 24.08 14.18 18.54
N ALA A 285 22.86 14.38 19.00
CA ALA A 285 21.95 15.39 18.44
C ALA A 285 22.46 16.85 18.60
N SER A 286 23.48 17.10 19.42
CA SER A 286 24.10 18.43 19.55
C SER A 286 25.09 18.76 18.44
N VAL A 287 25.47 17.75 17.63
CA VAL A 287 26.38 17.90 16.49
C VAL A 287 25.58 17.88 15.19
N PRO A 288 25.83 18.80 14.24
CA PRO A 288 25.13 18.80 12.96
C PRO A 288 25.42 17.53 12.14
N HIS A 289 24.35 16.81 11.74
CA HIS A 289 24.40 15.62 10.90
C HIS A 289 23.82 15.90 9.52
N PRO A 290 24.38 15.32 8.45
CA PRO A 290 23.67 15.16 7.19
C PRO A 290 22.59 14.08 7.35
N ALA A 291 21.49 14.21 6.60
CA ALA A 291 20.39 13.26 6.65
C ALA A 291 19.96 12.78 5.26
N VAL A 292 19.33 11.61 5.23
CA VAL A 292 18.70 11.07 4.03
C VAL A 292 17.28 10.60 4.39
N LEU A 293 16.29 11.06 3.63
CA LEU A 293 14.95 10.48 3.65
C LEU A 293 14.88 9.36 2.61
N PHE A 294 14.49 8.18 3.04
CA PHE A 294 14.13 7.08 2.16
C PHE A 294 12.61 7.06 1.97
N VAL A 295 12.17 6.86 0.72
CA VAL A 295 10.76 6.82 0.35
C VAL A 295 10.46 5.48 -0.30
N HIS A 296 9.61 4.66 0.31
CA HIS A 296 9.24 3.36 -0.23
C HIS A 296 8.40 3.46 -1.51
N GLY A 297 8.34 2.38 -2.27
CA GLY A 297 7.56 2.30 -3.51
C GLY A 297 6.12 1.85 -3.30
N ALA A 298 5.39 1.69 -4.41
CA ALA A 298 4.01 1.21 -4.52
C ALA A 298 2.94 2.04 -3.78
N GLY A 299 3.28 3.16 -3.15
CA GLY A 299 2.36 4.06 -2.45
C GLY A 299 1.61 3.41 -1.28
N TYR A 300 0.78 2.45 -1.59
CA TYR A 300 -0.12 1.73 -0.68
C TYR A 300 0.52 0.52 0.04
N THR A 301 1.84 0.41 0.07
CA THR A 301 2.53 -0.61 0.88
C THR A 301 2.97 -0.05 2.23
N GLN A 302 3.25 -0.93 3.17
CA GLN A 302 3.84 -0.58 4.45
C GLN A 302 5.32 -0.95 4.46
N ASN A 303 6.20 -0.02 4.83
CA ASN A 303 7.62 -0.31 5.06
C ASN A 303 8.04 -0.12 6.53
N VAL A 304 7.31 0.69 7.29
CA VAL A 304 7.53 0.85 8.72
C VAL A 304 6.87 -0.29 9.48
N HIS A 305 7.53 -1.44 9.51
CA HIS A 305 7.11 -2.63 10.24
C HIS A 305 8.32 -3.36 10.84
N GLN A 306 8.08 -4.22 11.83
CA GLN A 306 9.13 -4.96 12.52
C GLN A 306 9.57 -6.24 11.79
N GLN A 307 8.99 -6.57 10.65
CA GLN A 307 9.40 -7.67 9.79
C GLN A 307 10.71 -7.36 9.05
N PHE A 308 11.31 -8.39 8.44
CA PHE A 308 12.39 -8.22 7.47
C PHE A 308 11.83 -7.49 6.24
N PRO A 309 12.39 -6.32 5.83
CA PRO A 309 11.74 -5.48 4.84
C PRO A 309 11.89 -6.04 3.43
N TYR A 310 10.90 -5.78 2.58
CA TYR A 310 11.05 -5.95 1.14
C TYR A 310 12.26 -5.15 0.62
N TYR A 311 12.47 -3.96 1.16
CA TYR A 311 13.59 -3.05 0.86
C TYR A 311 14.84 -3.39 1.69
N PHE A 312 15.20 -4.67 1.80
CA PHE A 312 16.36 -5.11 2.60
C PHE A 312 17.70 -4.57 2.07
N ARG A 313 17.82 -4.34 0.76
CA ARG A 313 19.03 -3.75 0.16
C ARG A 313 19.18 -2.29 0.57
N GLU A 314 18.10 -1.53 0.50
CA GLU A 314 18.03 -0.14 0.96
C GLU A 314 18.33 -0.07 2.46
N GLN A 315 17.76 -0.97 3.26
CA GLN A 315 18.07 -1.05 4.70
C GLN A 315 19.55 -1.34 4.98
N MET A 316 20.20 -2.18 4.16
CA MET A 316 21.65 -2.40 4.26
C MET A 316 22.44 -1.17 3.80
N PHE A 317 21.97 -0.46 2.77
CA PHE A 317 22.56 0.80 2.33
C PHE A 317 22.41 1.89 3.40
N HIS A 318 21.32 1.93 4.15
CA HIS A 318 21.18 2.81 5.32
C HIS A 318 22.32 2.58 6.33
N ASN A 319 22.68 1.32 6.63
CA ASN A 319 23.84 1.04 7.48
C ASN A 319 25.15 1.60 6.91
N ARG A 320 25.33 1.58 5.58
CA ARG A 320 26.48 2.22 4.93
C ARG A 320 26.47 3.73 5.14
N LEU A 321 25.32 4.38 5.05
CA LEU A 321 25.16 5.81 5.30
C LEU A 321 25.47 6.15 6.77
N LEU A 322 25.00 5.33 7.73
CA LEU A 322 25.32 5.50 9.16
C LEU A 322 26.83 5.48 9.42
N GLN A 323 27.58 4.56 8.80
CA GLN A 323 29.03 4.48 8.91
C GLN A 323 29.75 5.76 8.41
N LYS A 324 29.07 6.58 7.62
CA LYS A 324 29.54 7.84 7.08
C LYS A 324 29.04 9.06 7.86
N GLY A 325 28.32 8.84 8.97
CA GLY A 325 27.80 9.89 9.86
C GLY A 325 26.44 10.45 9.46
N TYR A 326 25.76 9.89 8.45
CA TYR A 326 24.39 10.28 8.12
C TYR A 326 23.40 9.70 9.14
N VAL A 327 22.28 10.38 9.33
CA VAL A 327 21.06 9.77 9.87
C VAL A 327 20.10 9.47 8.71
N VAL A 328 19.24 8.47 8.88
CA VAL A 328 18.26 8.10 7.84
C VAL A 328 16.87 8.02 8.46
N LEU A 329 15.89 8.61 7.78
CA LEU A 329 14.47 8.52 8.12
C LEU A 329 13.72 7.83 6.98
N ASP A 330 12.98 6.76 7.32
CA ASP A 330 12.17 5.94 6.43
C ASP A 330 10.73 5.99 6.95
N MET A 331 9.82 6.57 6.19
CA MET A 331 8.48 6.96 6.66
C MET A 331 7.39 6.23 5.90
N ASP A 332 6.34 5.83 6.61
CA ASP A 332 5.06 5.43 6.00
C ASP A 332 4.16 6.67 5.86
N TYR A 333 4.33 7.38 4.76
CA TYR A 333 3.55 8.57 4.41
C TYR A 333 2.07 8.21 4.15
N ARG A 334 1.19 9.22 4.13
CA ARG A 334 -0.24 9.03 3.75
C ARG A 334 -0.32 8.38 2.36
N ALA A 335 -1.00 7.31 2.26
CA ALA A 335 -1.23 6.28 1.26
C ALA A 335 -0.83 4.89 1.76
N SER A 336 0.16 4.80 2.66
CA SER A 336 0.72 3.53 3.14
C SER A 336 -0.33 2.67 3.82
N GLU A 337 -0.17 1.34 3.71
CA GLU A 337 -1.04 0.33 4.32
C GLU A 337 -0.78 0.19 5.83
N GLY A 338 -1.75 -0.32 6.57
CA GLY A 338 -1.62 -0.61 8.01
C GLY A 338 -2.18 0.47 8.93
N TYR A 339 -2.69 1.58 8.36
CA TYR A 339 -3.14 2.76 9.11
C TYR A 339 -4.62 3.08 8.88
N GLY A 340 -5.36 2.18 8.23
CA GLY A 340 -6.77 2.32 7.92
C GLY A 340 -7.08 3.06 6.62
N ARG A 341 -8.37 3.06 6.27
CA ARG A 341 -8.90 3.56 5.00
C ARG A 341 -8.59 5.05 4.77
N ASP A 342 -8.87 5.91 5.73
CA ASP A 342 -8.74 7.36 5.55
C ASP A 342 -7.27 7.79 5.31
N TRP A 343 -6.31 7.04 5.87
CA TRP A 343 -4.88 7.21 5.61
C TRP A 343 -4.52 6.83 4.18
N ARG A 344 -5.00 5.68 3.73
CA ARG A 344 -4.80 5.17 2.37
C ARG A 344 -5.43 6.09 1.33
N ASP A 345 -6.64 6.55 1.57
CA ASP A 345 -7.44 7.33 0.62
C ASP A 345 -7.03 8.80 0.53
N ALA A 346 -6.13 9.27 1.40
CA ALA A 346 -5.67 10.66 1.42
C ALA A 346 -5.12 11.15 0.08
N ILE A 347 -4.57 10.25 -0.74
CA ILE A 347 -3.99 10.53 -2.05
C ILE A 347 -5.00 10.53 -3.20
N TYR A 348 -6.29 10.26 -2.92
CA TYR A 348 -7.30 10.20 -3.96
C TYR A 348 -7.35 11.48 -4.77
N ARG A 349 -7.15 11.37 -6.09
CA ARG A 349 -7.09 12.44 -7.08
C ARG A 349 -5.93 13.45 -6.89
N GLN A 350 -4.95 13.16 -6.02
CA GLN A 350 -3.87 14.10 -5.67
C GLN A 350 -2.58 13.41 -5.21
N MET A 351 -2.17 12.34 -5.90
CA MET A 351 -0.91 11.65 -5.60
C MET A 351 0.27 12.63 -5.59
N GLY A 352 1.18 12.49 -4.63
CA GLY A 352 2.35 13.34 -4.47
C GLY A 352 2.10 14.66 -3.73
N HIS A 353 0.89 14.89 -3.18
CA HIS A 353 0.59 16.08 -2.39
C HIS A 353 0.63 15.80 -0.89
N PRO A 354 -0.26 14.96 -0.32
CA PRO A 354 -0.21 14.67 1.12
C PRO A 354 1.07 13.93 1.51
N GLU A 355 1.61 13.09 0.65
CA GLU A 355 2.87 12.39 0.90
C GLU A 355 4.05 13.38 0.99
N LEU A 356 4.09 14.40 0.14
CA LEU A 356 5.12 15.45 0.20
C LEU A 356 5.01 16.26 1.50
N GLU A 357 3.80 16.59 1.94
CA GLU A 357 3.58 17.23 3.23
C GLU A 357 4.18 16.40 4.38
N ASP A 358 3.92 15.09 4.37
CA ASP A 358 4.44 14.17 5.37
C ASP A 358 5.98 14.08 5.35
N LEU A 359 6.59 14.05 4.16
CA LEU A 359 8.06 14.06 4.02
C LEU A 359 8.68 15.38 4.52
N LEU A 360 8.02 16.50 4.31
CA LEU A 360 8.45 17.80 4.83
C LEU A 360 8.32 17.88 6.36
N ASP A 361 7.27 17.26 6.94
CA ASP A 361 7.14 17.09 8.39
C ASP A 361 8.30 16.23 8.95
N GLY A 362 8.67 15.15 8.26
CA GLY A 362 9.83 14.32 8.60
C GLY A 362 11.14 15.09 8.58
N LYS A 363 11.36 15.90 7.53
CA LYS A 363 12.49 16.80 7.45
C LYS A 363 12.52 17.78 8.63
N LYS A 364 11.39 18.43 8.90
CA LYS A 364 11.27 19.39 10.00
C LYS A 364 11.58 18.76 11.35
N TRP A 365 11.07 17.56 11.60
CA TRP A 365 11.33 16.81 12.83
C TRP A 365 12.83 16.49 13.01
N LEU A 366 13.52 16.07 11.94
CA LEU A 366 14.97 15.83 11.96
C LEU A 366 15.77 17.10 12.30
N VAL A 367 15.40 18.24 11.69
CA VAL A 367 16.07 19.52 11.92
C VAL A 367 15.82 20.04 13.33
N ASP A 368 14.57 20.03 13.78
CA ASP A 368 14.19 20.65 15.06
C ASP A 368 14.63 19.82 16.28
N GLN A 369 14.70 18.50 16.16
CA GLN A 369 14.85 17.60 17.32
C GLN A 369 16.09 16.69 17.25
N HIS A 370 16.71 16.53 16.08
CA HIS A 370 17.75 15.51 15.87
C HIS A 370 19.06 16.07 15.30
N GLY A 371 19.33 17.37 15.46
CA GLY A 371 20.61 17.95 15.09
C GLY A 371 20.95 17.84 13.60
N VAL A 372 19.95 17.76 12.72
CA VAL A 372 20.17 17.68 11.28
C VAL A 372 20.35 19.09 10.71
N ASP A 373 21.38 19.25 9.88
CA ASP A 373 21.57 20.50 9.10
C ASP A 373 20.51 20.58 7.99
N ALA A 374 19.64 21.57 8.06
CA ALA A 374 18.55 21.77 7.10
C ALA A 374 19.00 21.87 5.62
N LYS A 375 20.28 22.19 5.38
CA LYS A 375 20.89 22.32 4.04
C LYS A 375 21.56 21.02 3.57
N LYS A 376 21.66 20.02 4.44
CA LYS A 376 22.36 18.76 4.18
C LYS A 376 21.43 17.56 4.25
N ILE A 377 20.28 17.67 3.56
CA ILE A 377 19.27 16.63 3.53
C ILE A 377 19.08 16.17 2.08
N GLY A 378 19.26 14.87 1.86
CA GLY A 378 18.97 14.19 0.61
C GLY A 378 17.69 13.37 0.70
N ILE A 379 17.18 12.97 -0.46
CA ILE A 379 15.99 12.11 -0.58
C ILE A 379 16.22 11.07 -1.67
N TYR A 380 15.77 9.83 -1.46
CA TYR A 380 15.79 8.83 -2.52
C TYR A 380 14.71 7.77 -2.33
N GLY A 381 14.34 7.14 -3.44
CA GLY A 381 13.41 6.02 -3.44
C GLY A 381 13.20 5.46 -4.83
N GLY A 382 12.59 4.28 -4.89
CA GLY A 382 12.34 3.57 -6.15
C GLY A 382 10.85 3.52 -6.49
N SER A 383 10.53 3.46 -7.82
CA SER A 383 9.15 3.36 -8.30
C SER A 383 8.31 4.55 -7.81
N TYR A 384 7.28 4.31 -7.00
CA TYR A 384 6.53 5.37 -6.34
C TYR A 384 7.43 6.26 -5.46
N GLY A 385 8.44 5.69 -4.78
CA GLY A 385 9.44 6.47 -4.04
C GLY A 385 10.31 7.35 -4.96
N GLY A 386 10.58 6.91 -6.18
CA GLY A 386 11.22 7.72 -7.21
C GLY A 386 10.32 8.84 -7.71
N PHE A 387 9.03 8.55 -7.92
CA PHE A 387 8.01 9.55 -8.20
C PHE A 387 7.97 10.62 -7.09
N MET A 388 7.94 10.20 -5.83
CA MET A 388 7.93 11.12 -4.68
C MET A 388 9.22 11.92 -4.56
N THR A 389 10.37 11.33 -4.89
CA THR A 389 11.65 12.07 -4.97
C THR A 389 11.57 13.19 -6.01
N LEU A 390 10.99 12.93 -7.19
CA LEU A 390 10.76 13.96 -8.21
C LEU A 390 9.78 15.03 -7.73
N MET A 391 8.64 14.63 -7.13
CA MET A 391 7.67 15.58 -6.57
C MET A 391 8.32 16.49 -5.52
N ALA A 392 9.17 15.93 -4.65
CA ALA A 392 9.89 16.70 -3.64
C ALA A 392 10.82 17.76 -4.26
N LEU A 393 11.66 17.37 -5.24
CA LEU A 393 12.59 18.29 -5.90
C LEU A 393 11.91 19.33 -6.79
N PHE A 394 10.76 18.98 -7.40
CA PHE A 394 10.08 19.87 -8.34
C PHE A 394 9.08 20.81 -7.67
N ARG A 395 8.41 20.38 -6.60
CA ARG A 395 7.36 21.16 -5.92
C ARG A 395 7.82 21.82 -4.63
N ALA A 396 8.92 21.34 -4.03
CA ALA A 396 9.54 21.93 -2.86
C ALA A 396 11.03 22.24 -3.13
N PRO A 397 11.34 23.08 -4.16
CA PRO A 397 12.72 23.34 -4.58
C PRO A 397 13.53 24.02 -3.46
N GLY A 398 14.72 23.47 -3.18
CA GLY A 398 15.62 23.93 -2.13
C GLY A 398 15.36 23.30 -0.75
N GLU A 399 14.31 22.48 -0.61
CA GLU A 399 14.07 21.74 0.63
C GLU A 399 15.01 20.53 0.78
N PHE A 400 15.46 19.96 -0.33
CA PHE A 400 16.43 18.87 -0.38
C PHE A 400 17.62 19.28 -1.24
N ALA A 401 18.84 19.06 -0.78
CA ALA A 401 20.03 19.44 -1.53
C ALA A 401 20.31 18.50 -2.72
N ALA A 402 19.86 17.26 -2.63
CA ALA A 402 19.99 16.26 -3.69
C ALA A 402 18.92 15.19 -3.59
N GLY A 403 18.54 14.61 -4.74
CA GLY A 403 17.63 13.45 -4.79
C GLY A 403 18.04 12.41 -5.83
N ALA A 404 17.80 11.13 -5.49
CA ALA A 404 17.97 10.02 -6.43
C ALA A 404 16.63 9.33 -6.68
N ALA A 405 16.08 9.54 -7.87
CA ALA A 405 14.84 8.95 -8.34
C ALA A 405 15.13 7.66 -9.11
N LEU A 406 14.77 6.51 -8.53
CA LEU A 406 15.08 5.20 -9.09
C LEU A 406 13.82 4.68 -9.80
N ARG A 407 13.94 4.36 -11.10
CA ARG A 407 12.82 3.86 -11.92
C ARG A 407 11.48 4.58 -11.64
N PRO A 408 11.47 5.94 -11.72
CA PRO A 408 10.35 6.74 -11.28
C PRO A 408 9.21 6.77 -12.28
N VAL A 409 7.96 6.81 -11.82
CA VAL A 409 6.85 7.28 -12.64
C VAL A 409 6.95 8.80 -12.78
N THR A 410 6.91 9.31 -14.00
CA THR A 410 7.00 10.74 -14.29
C THR A 410 5.70 11.33 -14.84
N ASP A 411 4.86 10.47 -15.42
CA ASP A 411 3.55 10.83 -15.98
C ASP A 411 2.56 9.67 -15.76
N TRP A 412 1.60 9.86 -14.87
CA TRP A 412 0.64 8.81 -14.52
C TRP A 412 -0.26 8.37 -15.69
N THR A 413 -0.36 9.17 -16.76
CA THR A 413 -1.08 8.76 -17.98
C THR A 413 -0.38 7.63 -18.74
N GLN A 414 0.89 7.37 -18.46
CA GLN A 414 1.70 6.32 -19.08
C GLN A 414 1.82 5.05 -18.24
N TYR A 415 1.28 5.07 -17.01
CA TYR A 415 1.37 3.94 -16.10
C TYR A 415 0.16 3.01 -16.23
N ASN A 416 0.24 1.86 -15.57
CA ASN A 416 -0.78 0.83 -15.53
C ASN A 416 -2.16 1.40 -15.16
N HIS A 417 -3.14 1.24 -16.06
CA HIS A 417 -4.49 1.78 -15.91
C HIS A 417 -5.21 1.22 -14.68
N GLU A 418 -5.06 -0.08 -14.41
CA GLU A 418 -5.73 -0.72 -13.28
C GLU A 418 -5.29 -0.13 -11.94
N TYR A 419 -3.99 0.17 -11.78
CA TYR A 419 -3.47 0.88 -10.61
C TYR A 419 -3.94 2.33 -10.55
N THR A 420 -3.72 3.09 -11.63
CA THR A 420 -3.96 4.55 -11.63
C THR A 420 -5.42 4.90 -11.54
N SER A 421 -6.31 4.13 -12.20
CA SER A 421 -7.74 4.42 -12.21
C SER A 421 -8.44 4.23 -10.85
N ASN A 422 -7.85 3.46 -9.94
CA ASN A 422 -8.32 3.39 -8.55
C ASN A 422 -8.18 4.75 -7.86
N ILE A 423 -7.00 5.35 -7.97
CA ILE A 423 -6.60 6.53 -7.21
C ILE A 423 -6.94 7.82 -7.95
N LEU A 424 -6.75 7.86 -9.29
CA LEU A 424 -6.92 9.06 -10.11
C LEU A 424 -8.18 9.03 -10.99
N ASN A 425 -8.99 7.95 -10.90
CA ASN A 425 -10.09 7.66 -11.83
C ASN A 425 -9.56 7.39 -13.27
N ASP A 426 -10.48 7.32 -14.24
CA ASP A 426 -10.11 7.22 -15.64
C ASP A 426 -9.58 8.59 -16.16
N PRO A 427 -8.47 8.64 -16.92
CA PRO A 427 -7.91 9.91 -17.38
C PRO A 427 -8.84 10.70 -18.31
N GLN A 428 -9.80 10.04 -18.95
CA GLN A 428 -10.83 10.72 -19.75
C GLN A 428 -11.94 11.34 -18.88
N ILE A 429 -12.15 10.80 -17.68
CA ILE A 429 -13.13 11.30 -16.72
C ILE A 429 -12.53 12.38 -15.81
N ASP A 430 -11.27 12.21 -15.40
CA ASP A 430 -10.61 13.07 -14.43
C ASP A 430 -9.18 13.49 -14.86
N PRO A 431 -9.02 14.18 -15.99
CA PRO A 431 -7.70 14.62 -16.47
C PRO A 431 -6.98 15.54 -15.48
N ILE A 432 -7.72 16.30 -14.65
CA ILE A 432 -7.14 17.20 -13.66
C ILE A 432 -6.37 16.42 -12.60
N ALA A 433 -6.87 15.25 -12.18
CA ALA A 433 -6.17 14.40 -11.21
C ALA A 433 -4.81 13.93 -11.74
N TYR A 434 -4.72 13.58 -13.02
CA TYR A 434 -3.47 13.18 -13.66
C TYR A 434 -2.48 14.34 -13.79
N GLN A 435 -2.91 15.51 -14.22
CA GLN A 435 -2.07 16.71 -14.31
C GLN A 435 -1.46 17.08 -12.98
N ARG A 436 -2.27 17.13 -11.91
CA ARG A 436 -1.79 17.51 -10.57
C ARG A 436 -0.88 16.47 -9.93
N SER A 437 -0.92 15.22 -10.40
CA SER A 437 -0.18 14.11 -9.82
C SER A 437 1.08 13.75 -10.61
N SER A 438 1.28 14.22 -11.83
CA SER A 438 2.40 13.83 -12.69
C SER A 438 3.61 14.76 -12.54
N PRO A 439 4.78 14.27 -12.06
CA PRO A 439 5.98 15.10 -11.84
C PRO A 439 6.43 15.90 -13.05
N ILE A 440 6.26 15.39 -14.27
CA ILE A 440 6.67 16.06 -15.50
C ILE A 440 6.04 17.45 -15.66
N GLU A 441 4.84 17.66 -15.10
CA GLU A 441 4.14 18.95 -15.10
C GLU A 441 4.85 19.99 -14.22
N PHE A 442 5.63 19.54 -13.23
CA PHE A 442 6.34 20.39 -12.25
C PHE A 442 7.84 20.46 -12.52
N ALA A 443 8.36 19.84 -13.59
CA ALA A 443 9.78 19.73 -13.88
C ALA A 443 10.52 21.08 -13.93
N ALA A 444 9.82 22.18 -14.24
CA ALA A 444 10.37 23.53 -14.21
C ALA A 444 10.88 23.97 -12.81
N GLY A 445 10.37 23.35 -11.74
CA GLY A 445 10.76 23.64 -10.36
C GLY A 445 12.13 23.08 -9.97
N LEU A 446 12.74 22.18 -10.74
CA LEU A 446 14.03 21.59 -10.38
C LEU A 446 15.11 22.65 -10.16
N LYS A 447 15.71 22.68 -8.96
CA LYS A 447 16.84 23.52 -8.56
C LYS A 447 17.99 22.71 -7.96
N ASP A 448 17.69 21.56 -7.41
CA ASP A 448 18.59 20.73 -6.62
C ASP A 448 19.21 19.61 -7.47
N ALA A 449 20.27 18.96 -6.98
CA ALA A 449 20.93 17.91 -7.73
C ALA A 449 20.04 16.68 -7.90
N LEU A 450 19.80 16.20 -9.12
CA LEU A 450 18.96 15.06 -9.45
C LEU A 450 19.75 13.95 -10.15
N LEU A 451 19.70 12.74 -9.59
CA LEU A 451 20.11 11.50 -10.24
C LEU A 451 18.87 10.68 -10.59
N ILE A 452 18.75 10.23 -11.83
CA ILE A 452 17.73 9.27 -12.27
C ILE A 452 18.44 7.96 -12.61
N CYS A 453 18.03 6.84 -12.01
CA CYS A 453 18.50 5.49 -12.36
C CYS A 453 17.32 4.66 -12.89
N HIS A 454 17.47 3.99 -14.06
CA HIS A 454 16.35 3.25 -14.63
C HIS A 454 16.82 2.07 -15.48
N GLY A 455 16.19 0.90 -15.31
CA GLY A 455 16.39 -0.27 -16.15
C GLY A 455 15.78 -0.06 -17.54
N VAL A 456 16.56 -0.32 -18.59
CA VAL A 456 16.07 -0.08 -19.98
C VAL A 456 15.00 -1.07 -20.42
N ILE A 457 14.99 -2.27 -19.82
CA ILE A 457 13.97 -3.30 -20.08
C ILE A 457 12.95 -3.40 -18.95
N ASP A 458 12.71 -2.29 -18.25
CA ASP A 458 11.65 -2.19 -17.23
C ASP A 458 10.28 -2.39 -17.89
N ASP A 459 9.56 -3.40 -17.43
CA ASP A 459 8.25 -3.82 -17.94
C ASP A 459 7.09 -3.40 -17.00
N ASN A 460 7.39 -2.69 -15.93
CA ASN A 460 6.42 -2.11 -15.00
C ASN A 460 6.31 -0.58 -15.20
N VAL A 461 7.37 0.17 -14.92
CA VAL A 461 7.49 1.58 -15.30
C VAL A 461 8.40 1.65 -16.52
N LEU A 462 7.83 1.93 -17.68
CA LEU A 462 8.61 1.91 -18.93
C LEU A 462 9.76 2.94 -18.90
N PHE A 463 10.93 2.55 -19.38
CA PHE A 463 12.09 3.45 -19.48
C PHE A 463 11.80 4.75 -20.24
N GLU A 464 10.86 4.68 -21.20
CA GLU A 464 10.36 5.84 -21.94
C GLU A 464 9.88 6.96 -21.02
N ASP A 465 9.31 6.65 -19.87
CA ASP A 465 8.83 7.63 -18.89
C ASP A 465 9.98 8.53 -18.39
N SER A 466 11.12 7.94 -18.04
CA SER A 466 12.34 8.70 -17.71
C SER A 466 12.92 9.45 -18.90
N MET A 467 12.84 8.92 -20.12
CA MET A 467 13.32 9.60 -21.32
C MET A 467 12.50 10.84 -21.65
N ARG A 468 11.18 10.79 -21.46
CA ARG A 468 10.29 11.95 -21.64
C ARG A 468 10.63 13.06 -20.63
N LEU A 469 10.83 12.72 -19.36
CA LEU A 469 11.27 13.67 -18.35
C LEU A 469 12.65 14.25 -18.69
N TYR A 470 13.59 13.40 -19.11
CA TYR A 470 14.94 13.83 -19.51
C TYR A 470 14.88 14.89 -20.62
N GLN A 471 14.10 14.65 -21.68
CA GLN A 471 13.88 15.61 -22.76
C GLN A 471 13.23 16.90 -22.24
N ARG A 472 12.24 16.79 -21.34
CA ARG A 472 11.58 17.94 -20.73
C ARG A 472 12.53 18.82 -19.93
N LEU A 473 13.47 18.22 -19.19
CA LEU A 473 14.48 18.96 -18.43
C LEU A 473 15.48 19.70 -19.36
N ILE A 474 15.86 19.09 -20.49
CA ILE A 474 16.68 19.76 -21.53
C ILE A 474 15.94 20.99 -22.07
N GLU A 475 14.67 20.87 -22.45
CA GLU A 475 13.85 21.97 -22.96
C GLU A 475 13.69 23.12 -21.96
N LEU A 476 13.70 22.78 -20.67
CA LEU A 476 13.66 23.73 -19.56
C LEU A 476 15.05 24.29 -19.19
N HIS A 477 16.07 23.95 -19.97
CA HIS A 477 17.47 24.38 -19.75
C HIS A 477 18.00 24.06 -18.35
N LYS A 478 17.64 22.89 -17.81
CA LYS A 478 18.21 22.38 -16.55
C LYS A 478 19.55 21.72 -16.84
N ASP A 479 20.51 21.84 -15.93
CA ASP A 479 21.86 21.30 -16.04
C ASP A 479 22.31 20.49 -14.82
N ASN A 480 21.49 20.46 -13.78
CA ASN A 480 21.76 19.84 -12.48
C ASN A 480 21.14 18.42 -12.37
N PHE A 481 21.00 17.70 -13.45
CA PHE A 481 20.46 16.34 -13.47
C PHE A 481 21.33 15.37 -14.27
N THR A 482 21.25 14.09 -13.91
CA THR A 482 21.95 12.98 -14.57
C THR A 482 21.02 11.80 -14.71
N LEU A 483 21.04 11.12 -15.87
CA LEU A 483 20.37 9.85 -16.11
C LEU A 483 21.40 8.73 -16.21
N SER A 484 21.19 7.65 -15.46
CA SER A 484 21.98 6.42 -15.50
C SER A 484 21.10 5.26 -15.97
N PRO A 485 21.15 4.88 -17.25
CA PRO A 485 20.41 3.74 -17.77
C PRO A 485 21.13 2.42 -17.43
N TYR A 486 20.36 1.37 -17.13
CA TYR A 486 20.83 0.01 -16.89
C TYR A 486 20.26 -0.91 -17.97
N PRO A 487 21.05 -1.21 -19.04
CA PRO A 487 20.55 -1.79 -20.29
C PRO A 487 19.90 -3.17 -20.15
N LEU A 488 20.32 -3.97 -19.16
CA LEU A 488 19.90 -5.36 -18.97
C LEU A 488 19.00 -5.56 -17.75
N ASP A 489 18.56 -4.49 -17.12
CA ASP A 489 17.78 -4.58 -15.88
C ASP A 489 16.33 -4.14 -16.07
N ARG A 490 15.47 -4.80 -15.29
CA ARG A 490 14.02 -4.57 -15.17
C ARG A 490 13.70 -3.60 -14.03
N HIS A 491 12.43 -3.50 -13.65
CA HIS A 491 11.96 -2.69 -12.51
C HIS A 491 12.69 -3.02 -11.21
N GLY A 492 12.76 -4.29 -10.83
CA GLY A 492 13.68 -4.79 -9.81
C GLY A 492 14.94 -5.32 -10.50
N PHE A 493 16.09 -4.70 -10.27
CA PHE A 493 17.33 -5.15 -10.89
C PHE A 493 17.61 -6.61 -10.51
N VAL A 494 18.04 -7.40 -11.49
CA VAL A 494 18.42 -8.80 -11.28
C VAL A 494 19.93 -8.97 -11.13
N ASN A 495 20.72 -8.04 -11.69
CA ASN A 495 22.16 -8.08 -11.68
C ASN A 495 22.73 -7.43 -10.41
N ALA A 496 23.55 -8.15 -9.65
CA ALA A 496 24.19 -7.63 -8.43
C ALA A 496 25.10 -6.42 -8.72
N ASP A 497 25.78 -6.41 -9.87
CA ASP A 497 26.66 -5.31 -10.27
C ASP A 497 25.87 -4.03 -10.56
N SER A 498 24.67 -4.14 -11.11
CA SER A 498 23.77 -3.00 -11.34
C SER A 498 23.30 -2.39 -10.02
N TRP A 499 22.87 -3.21 -9.05
CA TRP A 499 22.57 -2.76 -7.71
C TRP A 499 23.77 -2.05 -7.05
N LEU A 500 24.96 -2.64 -7.16
CA LEU A 500 26.16 -2.04 -6.59
C LEU A 500 26.52 -0.70 -7.24
N ASP A 501 26.39 -0.58 -8.58
CA ASP A 501 26.64 0.68 -9.28
C ASP A 501 25.61 1.74 -8.92
N GLU A 502 24.33 1.39 -8.82
CA GLU A 502 23.25 2.29 -8.40
C GLU A 502 23.54 2.90 -7.02
N TYR A 503 23.82 2.06 -6.00
CA TYR A 503 24.15 2.56 -4.66
C TYR A 503 25.45 3.37 -4.61
N LYS A 504 26.46 3.04 -5.43
CA LYS A 504 27.68 3.86 -5.56
C LYS A 504 27.40 5.23 -6.17
N ARG A 505 26.43 5.35 -7.08
CA ARG A 505 26.03 6.63 -7.66
C ARG A 505 25.26 7.47 -6.65
N ILE A 506 24.33 6.87 -5.90
CA ILE A 506 23.59 7.53 -4.83
C ILE A 506 24.56 8.01 -3.74
N ASP A 507 25.49 7.15 -3.31
CA ASP A 507 26.52 7.46 -2.30
C ASP A 507 27.37 8.68 -2.73
N ARG A 508 27.82 8.70 -4.00
CA ARG A 508 28.57 9.85 -4.55
C ARG A 508 27.73 11.13 -4.65
N LEU A 509 26.46 11.00 -5.05
CA LEU A 509 25.54 12.15 -5.10
C LEU A 509 25.41 12.80 -3.73
N PHE A 510 25.17 11.99 -2.70
CA PHE A 510 25.01 12.48 -1.34
C PHE A 510 26.31 13.04 -0.77
N ASP A 511 27.46 12.39 -0.97
CA ASP A 511 28.74 12.92 -0.52
C ASP A 511 29.09 14.27 -1.15
N ALA A 512 28.75 14.46 -2.43
CA ALA A 512 29.03 15.70 -3.13
C ALA A 512 28.14 16.89 -2.72
N ASN A 513 26.94 16.62 -2.23
CA ASN A 513 25.93 17.66 -1.96
C ASN A 513 25.56 17.82 -0.48
N LEU A 514 25.88 16.85 0.39
CA LEU A 514 25.43 16.85 1.78
C LEU A 514 26.59 16.93 2.79
N LYS A 515 27.85 16.85 2.35
CA LYS A 515 29.03 16.95 3.23
C LYS A 515 29.74 18.30 3.19
#